data_ab6f5966a85128677691fb0060996031
#
_entry.id   ab6f5966a85128677691fb0060996031
#
_cell.length_a   1.000
_cell.length_b   1.000
_cell.length_c   1.000
_cell.angle_alpha   90.00
_cell.angle_beta   90.00
_cell.angle_gamma   90.00
#
_symmetry.space_group_name_H-M   'P 1'
#
loop_
_entity.id
_entity.type
_entity.pdbx_description
1 polymer ?
#
loop_
_entity_poly.entity_id
_entity_poly.type
_entity_poly.pdbx_seq_one_letter_code
_entity_poly.pdbx_strand_id
1 'polypeptide(L)'
;MALFSYKTGVWPISLEIAGARLSLNQDGSVQLQLGATEIGQGADTVFSQMVAETLQTDMAHVHIQTVQDTDVSPFDTGAYASRQSFVTGTAVKHCAEILRDKILAYAKTLLPEVDTRELSLHDNWIWAGEEQAISLAALAEESYYSLTNSSVLTAEVSEQVKKNTIATGCCFAEVEVDIKLGKIKILHIINVHDSGKLLNPQLAEMQVHGGMSMGMGYGISEQLILDEK
;
A
#
# COMPACT_ATOMS: atom_id res chain seq x y z
N MET A 1 19.80 11.19 23.94
CA MET A 1 18.40 10.85 23.61
C MET A 1 17.78 11.99 22.82
N ALA A 2 17.11 11.68 21.73
CA ALA A 2 16.31 12.61 20.93
C ALA A 2 14.88 12.12 20.82
N LEU A 3 13.90 13.02 20.89
CA LEU A 3 12.50 12.74 20.68
C LEU A 3 12.09 13.27 19.31
N PHE A 4 11.17 12.60 18.63
CA PHE A 4 10.64 13.08 17.38
C PHE A 4 9.13 12.86 17.28
N SER A 5 8.51 13.71 16.47
CA SER A 5 7.13 13.58 16.04
C SER A 5 7.10 13.94 14.55
N TYR A 6 6.51 13.08 13.74
CA TYR A 6 6.45 13.25 12.29
C TYR A 6 5.01 13.18 11.80
N LYS A 7 4.61 14.23 11.10
CA LYS A 7 3.29 14.28 10.46
C LYS A 7 3.38 13.69 9.05
N THR A 8 2.58 12.66 8.79
CA THR A 8 2.45 12.05 7.46
C THR A 8 1.68 12.96 6.53
N GLY A 9 2.21 13.18 5.34
CA GLY A 9 1.57 14.00 4.32
C GLY A 9 1.70 15.51 4.53
N VAL A 10 1.11 16.28 3.64
CA VAL A 10 1.25 17.74 3.55
C VAL A 10 -0.07 18.51 3.69
N TRP A 11 -1.21 17.82 3.89
CA TRP A 11 -2.49 18.50 4.11
C TRP A 11 -2.44 19.41 5.36
N PRO A 12 -3.02 20.63 5.35
CA PRO A 12 -3.75 21.30 4.26
C PRO A 12 -2.89 22.21 3.36
N ILE A 13 -1.55 22.13 3.47
CA ILE A 13 -0.63 23.01 2.73
C ILE A 13 -0.64 22.69 1.23
N SER A 14 -0.79 21.40 0.90
CA SER A 14 -0.89 20.93 -0.47
C SER A 14 -1.90 19.79 -0.60
N LEU A 15 -2.14 19.36 -1.84
CA LEU A 15 -3.08 18.32 -2.19
C LEU A 15 -2.57 16.93 -1.77
N GLU A 16 -3.45 16.16 -1.14
CA GLU A 16 -3.23 14.73 -0.86
C GLU A 16 -4.26 13.91 -1.62
N ILE A 17 -3.92 13.54 -2.84
CA ILE A 17 -4.75 12.73 -3.73
C ILE A 17 -3.97 11.53 -4.22
N ALA A 18 -4.65 10.41 -4.41
CA ALA A 18 -4.13 9.22 -5.05
C ALA A 18 -5.22 8.49 -5.82
N GLY A 19 -4.85 7.87 -6.93
CA GLY A 19 -5.72 7.02 -7.72
C GLY A 19 -5.30 5.56 -7.65
N ALA A 20 -6.27 4.66 -7.77
CA ALA A 20 -6.06 3.23 -7.91
C ALA A 20 -7.05 2.67 -8.92
N ARG A 21 -6.59 1.70 -9.73
CA ARG A 21 -7.43 0.91 -10.64
C ARG A 21 -7.17 -0.56 -10.40
N LEU A 22 -8.24 -1.33 -10.29
CA LEU A 22 -8.22 -2.78 -10.17
C LEU A 22 -9.04 -3.42 -11.28
N SER A 23 -8.54 -4.51 -11.84
CA SER A 23 -9.24 -5.30 -12.86
C SER A 23 -9.16 -6.77 -12.50
N LEU A 24 -10.28 -7.49 -12.59
CA LEU A 24 -10.30 -8.94 -12.50
C LEU A 24 -9.84 -9.50 -13.85
N ASN A 25 -8.80 -10.32 -13.86
CA ASN A 25 -8.29 -11.01 -15.05
C ASN A 25 -9.10 -12.31 -15.32
N GLN A 26 -8.95 -12.84 -16.52
CA GLN A 26 -9.70 -14.04 -16.97
C GLN A 26 -9.39 -15.29 -16.13
N ASP A 27 -8.22 -15.39 -15.55
CA ASP A 27 -7.78 -16.48 -14.69
C ASP A 27 -8.19 -16.33 -13.22
N GLY A 28 -8.95 -15.27 -12.90
CA GLY A 28 -9.34 -14.94 -11.52
C GLY A 28 -8.29 -14.17 -10.73
N SER A 29 -7.13 -13.89 -11.29
CA SER A 29 -6.16 -12.98 -10.67
C SER A 29 -6.62 -11.53 -10.79
N VAL A 30 -5.98 -10.65 -10.03
CA VAL A 30 -6.32 -9.22 -10.00
C VAL A 30 -5.12 -8.38 -10.40
N GLN A 31 -5.31 -7.48 -11.35
CA GLN A 31 -4.31 -6.50 -11.76
C GLN A 31 -4.52 -5.18 -11.03
N LEU A 32 -3.51 -4.72 -10.30
CA LEU A 32 -3.48 -3.41 -9.64
C LEU A 32 -2.63 -2.42 -10.45
N GLN A 33 -3.19 -1.25 -10.74
CA GLN A 33 -2.50 -0.12 -11.35
C GLN A 33 -2.56 1.09 -10.42
N LEU A 34 -1.43 1.76 -10.25
CA LEU A 34 -1.25 2.91 -9.38
C LEU A 34 -0.42 4.00 -10.07
N GLY A 35 -0.59 5.25 -9.62
CA GLY A 35 0.37 6.31 -9.89
C GLY A 35 1.50 6.40 -8.86
N ALA A 36 1.34 5.71 -7.72
CA ALA A 36 2.38 5.64 -6.69
C ALA A 36 3.60 4.86 -7.14
N THR A 37 4.78 5.39 -6.87
CA THR A 37 6.06 4.84 -7.35
C THR A 37 6.76 4.03 -6.26
N GLU A 38 7.21 2.83 -6.61
CA GLU A 38 8.17 2.05 -5.83
C GLU A 38 9.57 2.66 -5.98
N ILE A 39 10.19 3.00 -4.86
CA ILE A 39 11.55 3.59 -4.80
C ILE A 39 12.45 2.83 -3.82
N GLY A 40 12.08 1.58 -3.47
CA GLY A 40 12.78 0.73 -2.51
C GLY A 40 12.17 0.72 -1.11
N GLN A 41 11.02 1.41 -0.90
CA GLN A 41 10.32 1.46 0.39
C GLN A 41 9.34 0.29 0.60
N GLY A 42 9.11 -0.54 -0.42
CA GLY A 42 8.23 -1.70 -0.36
C GLY A 42 6.75 -1.40 -0.62
N ALA A 43 6.46 -0.33 -1.34
CA ALA A 43 5.09 0.09 -1.66
C ALA A 43 4.33 -0.98 -2.44
N ASP A 44 4.94 -1.57 -3.47
CA ASP A 44 4.31 -2.61 -4.29
C ASP A 44 3.87 -3.81 -3.46
N THR A 45 4.71 -4.24 -2.51
CA THR A 45 4.38 -5.32 -1.58
C THR A 45 3.21 -4.95 -0.67
N VAL A 46 3.26 -3.76 -0.06
CA VAL A 46 2.23 -3.32 0.89
C VAL A 46 0.88 -3.13 0.19
N PHE A 47 0.85 -2.56 -1.01
CA PHE A 47 -0.40 -2.37 -1.75
C PHE A 47 -0.99 -3.70 -2.24
N SER A 48 -0.15 -4.65 -2.66
CA SER A 48 -0.59 -6.00 -2.99
C SER A 48 -1.19 -6.71 -1.77
N GLN A 49 -0.58 -6.57 -0.59
CA GLN A 49 -1.13 -7.09 0.67
C GLN A 49 -2.49 -6.46 1.02
N MET A 50 -2.65 -5.15 0.82
CA MET A 50 -3.95 -4.48 1.05
C MET A 50 -5.06 -5.00 0.14
N VAL A 51 -4.76 -5.24 -1.14
CA VAL A 51 -5.72 -5.82 -2.08
C VAL A 51 -6.06 -7.25 -1.67
N ALA A 52 -5.05 -8.08 -1.40
CA ALA A 52 -5.22 -9.47 -1.00
C ALA A 52 -6.09 -9.60 0.27
N GLU A 53 -5.80 -8.79 1.29
CA GLU A 53 -6.59 -8.75 2.53
C GLU A 53 -8.04 -8.30 2.29
N THR A 54 -8.25 -7.28 1.43
CA THR A 54 -9.60 -6.74 1.16
C THR A 54 -10.46 -7.71 0.35
N LEU A 55 -9.84 -8.42 -0.60
CA LEU A 55 -10.50 -9.44 -1.43
C LEU A 55 -10.49 -10.82 -0.77
N GLN A 56 -9.79 -10.98 0.36
CA GLN A 56 -9.58 -12.26 1.03
C GLN A 56 -9.01 -13.34 0.08
N THR A 57 -8.02 -12.96 -0.71
CA THR A 57 -7.33 -13.81 -1.67
C THR A 57 -5.85 -13.98 -1.30
N ASP A 58 -5.15 -14.93 -1.92
CA ASP A 58 -3.71 -15.04 -1.78
C ASP A 58 -3.01 -13.89 -2.53
N MET A 59 -1.97 -13.34 -1.93
CA MET A 59 -1.15 -12.29 -2.52
C MET A 59 -0.53 -12.72 -3.87
N ALA A 60 -0.32 -14.02 -4.10
CA ALA A 60 0.15 -14.57 -5.37
C ALA A 60 -0.83 -14.33 -6.55
N HIS A 61 -2.11 -14.05 -6.25
CA HIS A 61 -3.14 -13.71 -7.23
C HIS A 61 -3.28 -12.21 -7.48
N VAL A 62 -2.46 -11.37 -6.81
CA VAL A 62 -2.46 -9.93 -7.02
C VAL A 62 -1.24 -9.52 -7.82
N HIS A 63 -1.44 -9.03 -9.02
CA HIS A 63 -0.38 -8.52 -9.90
C HIS A 63 -0.39 -7.01 -9.88
N ILE A 64 0.74 -6.40 -9.52
CA ILE A 64 0.89 -4.95 -9.52
C ILE A 64 1.71 -4.51 -10.74
N GLN A 65 1.27 -3.43 -11.38
CA GLN A 65 2.04 -2.80 -12.42
C GLN A 65 3.09 -1.88 -11.78
N THR A 66 4.34 -2.31 -11.82
CA THR A 66 5.47 -1.61 -11.16
C THR A 66 6.02 -0.43 -11.97
N VAL A 67 5.70 -0.37 -13.26
CA VAL A 67 6.13 0.73 -14.15
C VAL A 67 4.94 1.67 -14.35
N GLN A 68 5.09 2.90 -13.89
CA GLN A 68 4.09 3.94 -14.09
C GLN A 68 4.27 4.56 -15.48
N ASP A 69 3.15 4.66 -16.18
CA ASP A 69 3.02 5.38 -17.45
C ASP A 69 2.01 6.50 -17.23
N THR A 70 2.48 7.74 -17.33
CA THR A 70 1.63 8.92 -17.03
C THR A 70 0.47 9.11 -17.99
N ASP A 71 0.46 8.42 -19.12
CA ASP A 71 -0.65 8.47 -20.07
C ASP A 71 -1.83 7.58 -19.64
N VAL A 72 -1.57 6.53 -18.84
CA VAL A 72 -2.59 5.53 -18.49
C VAL A 72 -2.68 5.21 -17.01
N SER A 73 -1.65 5.47 -16.22
CA SER A 73 -1.68 5.21 -14.77
C SER A 73 -2.59 6.19 -14.05
N PRO A 74 -3.31 5.75 -13.02
CA PRO A 74 -4.07 6.65 -12.15
C PRO A 74 -3.17 7.73 -11.55
N PHE A 75 -3.69 8.93 -11.36
CA PHE A 75 -2.92 10.05 -10.85
C PHE A 75 -2.52 9.86 -9.38
N ASP A 76 -1.27 10.16 -9.05
CA ASP A 76 -0.74 10.28 -7.70
C ASP A 76 0.23 11.47 -7.65
N THR A 77 0.29 12.16 -6.52
CA THR A 77 1.16 13.34 -6.36
C THR A 77 2.62 13.00 -6.10
N GLY A 78 2.94 11.77 -5.70
CA GLY A 78 4.29 11.26 -5.56
C GLY A 78 4.65 10.66 -4.20
N ALA A 79 5.88 10.14 -4.12
CA ALA A 79 6.45 9.47 -2.94
C ALA A 79 7.21 10.50 -2.08
N TYR A 80 6.50 11.26 -1.26
CA TYR A 80 7.07 12.26 -0.35
C TYR A 80 6.31 12.29 0.98
N ALA A 81 6.86 12.93 1.99
CA ALA A 81 6.25 13.13 3.31
C ALA A 81 5.62 11.86 3.91
N SER A 82 6.16 10.69 3.61
CA SER A 82 5.71 9.36 4.07
C SER A 82 4.22 9.09 3.84
N ARG A 83 3.64 9.62 2.75
CA ARG A 83 2.19 9.65 2.50
C ARG A 83 1.61 8.37 1.90
N GLN A 84 2.41 7.58 1.18
CA GLN A 84 1.87 6.54 0.30
C GLN A 84 1.04 5.48 1.02
N SER A 85 1.53 4.88 2.09
CA SER A 85 0.76 3.85 2.83
C SER A 85 -0.58 4.37 3.33
N PHE A 86 -0.69 5.66 3.66
CA PHE A 86 -1.93 6.26 4.16
C PHE A 86 -2.82 6.77 3.01
N VAL A 87 -2.29 7.62 2.14
CA VAL A 87 -3.09 8.27 1.08
C VAL A 87 -3.40 7.30 -0.05
N THR A 88 -2.35 6.72 -0.67
CA THR A 88 -2.53 5.75 -1.75
C THR A 88 -3.16 4.46 -1.23
N GLY A 89 -2.79 4.00 -0.03
CA GLY A 89 -3.42 2.84 0.60
C GLY A 89 -4.93 3.02 0.84
N THR A 90 -5.40 4.22 1.15
CA THR A 90 -6.84 4.51 1.23
C THR A 90 -7.52 4.31 -0.12
N ALA A 91 -6.93 4.81 -1.21
CA ALA A 91 -7.44 4.61 -2.57
C ALA A 91 -7.44 3.13 -2.97
N VAL A 92 -6.36 2.40 -2.68
CA VAL A 92 -6.23 0.96 -2.96
C VAL A 92 -7.30 0.16 -2.25
N LYS A 93 -7.49 0.40 -0.94
CA LYS A 93 -8.51 -0.29 -0.15
C LYS A 93 -9.91 -0.03 -0.69
N HIS A 94 -10.27 1.24 -0.91
CA HIS A 94 -11.59 1.60 -1.44
C HIS A 94 -11.82 1.01 -2.84
N CYS A 95 -10.80 1.02 -3.71
CA CYS A 95 -10.89 0.41 -5.03
C CYS A 95 -11.12 -1.12 -4.95
N ALA A 96 -10.45 -1.80 -4.02
CA ALA A 96 -10.62 -3.23 -3.80
C ALA A 96 -12.01 -3.56 -3.22
N GLU A 97 -12.55 -2.74 -2.32
CA GLU A 97 -13.91 -2.86 -1.81
C GLU A 97 -14.94 -2.75 -2.95
N ILE A 98 -14.80 -1.75 -3.83
CA ILE A 98 -15.68 -1.58 -5.00
C ILE A 98 -15.57 -2.78 -5.96
N LEU A 99 -14.36 -3.28 -6.22
CA LEU A 99 -14.18 -4.45 -7.08
C LEU A 99 -14.82 -5.70 -6.47
N ARG A 100 -14.63 -5.93 -5.16
CA ARG A 100 -15.28 -7.03 -4.44
C ARG A 100 -16.80 -6.96 -4.59
N ASP A 101 -17.38 -5.78 -4.36
CA ASP A 101 -18.83 -5.61 -4.45
C ASP A 101 -19.35 -5.86 -5.87
N LYS A 102 -18.60 -5.47 -6.91
CA LYS A 102 -18.91 -5.80 -8.30
C LYS A 102 -18.82 -7.29 -8.59
N ILE A 103 -17.80 -7.98 -8.07
CA ILE A 103 -17.66 -9.43 -8.19
C ILE A 103 -18.85 -10.13 -7.55
N LEU A 104 -19.23 -9.76 -6.33
CA LEU A 104 -20.38 -10.34 -5.64
C LEU A 104 -21.71 -10.02 -6.35
N ALA A 105 -21.86 -8.82 -6.89
CA ALA A 105 -23.03 -8.46 -7.69
C ALA A 105 -23.12 -9.31 -8.98
N TYR A 106 -22.00 -9.54 -9.65
CA TYR A 106 -21.95 -10.43 -10.81
C TYR A 106 -22.23 -11.89 -10.42
N ALA A 107 -21.64 -12.37 -9.33
CA ALA A 107 -21.93 -13.70 -8.78
C ALA A 107 -23.42 -13.93 -8.53
N LYS A 108 -24.13 -12.90 -8.04
CA LYS A 108 -25.58 -12.95 -7.83
C LYS A 108 -26.35 -13.19 -9.14
N THR A 109 -25.87 -12.71 -10.27
CA THR A 109 -26.52 -13.00 -11.57
C THR A 109 -26.36 -14.45 -12.00
N LEU A 110 -25.28 -15.12 -11.56
CA LEU A 110 -25.01 -16.53 -11.83
C LEU A 110 -25.69 -17.46 -10.81
N LEU A 111 -25.99 -16.96 -9.63
CA LEU A 111 -26.59 -17.69 -8.50
C LEU A 111 -27.88 -16.99 -8.04
N PRO A 112 -28.92 -16.93 -8.91
CA PRO A 112 -30.11 -16.13 -8.63
C PRO A 112 -30.90 -16.60 -7.41
N GLU A 113 -30.80 -17.89 -7.03
CA GLU A 113 -31.49 -18.47 -5.88
C GLU A 113 -30.87 -18.08 -4.53
N VAL A 114 -29.56 -17.73 -4.51
CA VAL A 114 -28.83 -17.45 -3.27
C VAL A 114 -29.14 -16.00 -2.81
N ASP A 115 -29.45 -15.78 -1.53
CA ASP A 115 -29.56 -14.43 -0.99
C ASP A 115 -28.20 -13.70 -1.08
N THR A 116 -28.20 -12.47 -1.54
CA THR A 116 -26.97 -11.66 -1.69
C THR A 116 -26.18 -11.56 -0.37
N ARG A 117 -26.86 -11.58 0.79
CA ARG A 117 -26.24 -11.53 2.11
C ARG A 117 -25.48 -12.81 2.47
N GLU A 118 -25.75 -13.90 1.79
CA GLU A 118 -25.08 -15.19 1.95
C GLU A 118 -23.87 -15.33 1.02
N LEU A 119 -23.71 -14.42 0.03
CA LEU A 119 -22.57 -14.42 -0.87
C LEU A 119 -21.37 -13.76 -0.21
N SER A 120 -20.24 -14.45 -0.23
CA SER A 120 -18.95 -13.91 0.19
C SER A 120 -17.83 -14.32 -0.75
N LEU A 121 -16.76 -13.52 -0.77
CA LEU A 121 -15.54 -13.81 -1.53
C LEU A 121 -14.42 -14.08 -0.56
N HIS A 122 -13.86 -15.27 -0.57
CA HIS A 122 -12.62 -15.61 0.13
C HIS A 122 -11.98 -16.86 -0.48
N ASP A 123 -10.68 -17.02 -0.29
CA ASP A 123 -9.88 -18.14 -0.79
C ASP A 123 -10.02 -18.37 -2.30
N ASN A 124 -10.20 -17.30 -3.09
CA ASN A 124 -10.44 -17.32 -4.55
C ASN A 124 -11.74 -18.03 -4.96
N TRP A 125 -12.72 -18.07 -4.06
CA TRP A 125 -14.04 -18.63 -4.31
C TRP A 125 -15.16 -17.66 -3.91
N ILE A 126 -16.24 -17.73 -4.64
CA ILE A 126 -17.53 -17.24 -4.19
C ILE A 126 -18.17 -18.33 -3.34
N TRP A 127 -18.52 -17.98 -2.14
CA TRP A 127 -19.21 -18.84 -1.20
C TRP A 127 -20.68 -18.45 -1.09
N ALA A 128 -21.55 -19.45 -0.95
CA ALA A 128 -22.96 -19.30 -0.64
C ALA A 128 -23.19 -19.90 0.75
N GLY A 129 -23.22 -19.05 1.78
CA GLY A 129 -23.16 -19.53 3.15
C GLY A 129 -21.84 -20.25 3.44
N GLU A 130 -21.90 -21.54 3.75
CA GLU A 130 -20.72 -22.38 4.05
C GLU A 130 -20.24 -23.22 2.85
N GLU A 131 -20.88 -23.12 1.69
CA GLU A 131 -20.55 -23.91 0.49
C GLU A 131 -19.79 -23.10 -0.55
N GLN A 132 -18.75 -23.70 -1.12
CA GLN A 132 -18.05 -23.17 -2.30
C GLN A 132 -18.96 -23.27 -3.53
N ALA A 133 -19.43 -22.12 -4.05
CA ALA A 133 -20.38 -22.10 -5.16
C ALA A 133 -19.69 -21.98 -6.52
N ILE A 134 -18.77 -21.03 -6.68
CA ILE A 134 -18.08 -20.75 -7.95
C ILE A 134 -16.65 -20.31 -7.66
N SER A 135 -15.66 -20.85 -8.38
CA SER A 135 -14.29 -20.33 -8.28
C SER A 135 -14.19 -18.94 -8.91
N LEU A 136 -13.32 -18.09 -8.38
CA LEU A 136 -13.12 -16.75 -8.93
C LEU A 136 -12.65 -16.80 -10.39
N ALA A 137 -11.86 -17.81 -10.77
CA ALA A 137 -11.45 -18.05 -12.14
C ALA A 137 -12.65 -18.38 -13.06
N ALA A 138 -13.54 -19.28 -12.64
CA ALA A 138 -14.72 -19.62 -13.43
C ALA A 138 -15.70 -18.43 -13.55
N LEU A 139 -15.87 -17.66 -12.48
CA LEU A 139 -16.65 -16.42 -12.52
C LEU A 139 -16.03 -15.38 -13.46
N ALA A 140 -14.71 -15.23 -13.41
CA ALA A 140 -13.98 -14.34 -14.30
C ALA A 140 -14.14 -14.74 -15.76
N GLU A 141 -13.93 -16.02 -16.09
CA GLU A 141 -14.12 -16.55 -17.43
C GLU A 141 -15.56 -16.29 -17.94
N GLU A 142 -16.58 -16.60 -17.13
CA GLU A 142 -17.97 -16.30 -17.48
C GLU A 142 -18.20 -14.81 -17.68
N SER A 143 -17.62 -13.94 -16.85
CA SER A 143 -17.78 -12.50 -17.00
C SER A 143 -17.21 -11.95 -18.31
N TYR A 144 -16.16 -12.56 -18.85
CA TYR A 144 -15.55 -12.14 -20.12
C TYR A 144 -16.27 -12.70 -21.34
N TYR A 145 -16.76 -13.95 -21.27
CA TYR A 145 -17.18 -14.72 -22.44
C TYR A 145 -18.67 -15.09 -22.49
N SER A 146 -19.45 -14.70 -21.49
CA SER A 146 -20.90 -14.93 -21.50
C SER A 146 -21.57 -14.29 -22.71
N LEU A 147 -22.37 -15.05 -23.43
CA LEU A 147 -23.15 -14.53 -24.56
C LEU A 147 -24.35 -13.64 -24.14
N THR A 148 -24.72 -13.70 -22.87
CA THR A 148 -25.92 -13.03 -22.35
C THR A 148 -25.62 -11.93 -21.33
N ASN A 149 -24.51 -12.03 -20.61
CA ASN A 149 -24.17 -11.14 -19.50
C ASN A 149 -22.66 -10.92 -19.37
N SER A 150 -21.96 -10.63 -20.49
CA SER A 150 -20.54 -10.32 -20.42
C SER A 150 -20.28 -8.97 -19.78
N SER A 151 -19.29 -8.89 -18.92
CA SER A 151 -18.88 -7.64 -18.23
C SER A 151 -17.42 -7.75 -17.75
N VAL A 152 -16.58 -6.83 -18.14
CA VAL A 152 -15.24 -6.71 -17.58
C VAL A 152 -15.32 -6.07 -16.20
N LEU A 153 -14.97 -6.82 -15.16
CA LEU A 153 -15.08 -6.36 -13.78
C LEU A 153 -13.87 -5.52 -13.39
N THR A 154 -14.06 -4.21 -13.35
CA THR A 154 -13.04 -3.23 -13.03
C THR A 154 -13.54 -2.22 -12.00
N ALA A 155 -12.63 -1.69 -11.20
CA ALA A 155 -12.88 -0.56 -10.31
C ALA A 155 -11.79 0.50 -10.51
N GLU A 156 -12.15 1.75 -10.39
CA GLU A 156 -11.21 2.87 -10.41
C GLU A 156 -11.69 3.94 -9.43
N VAL A 157 -10.76 4.48 -8.66
CA VAL A 157 -11.03 5.53 -7.69
C VAL A 157 -9.97 6.60 -7.75
N SER A 158 -10.36 7.81 -7.34
CA SER A 158 -9.47 8.92 -7.04
C SER A 158 -9.87 9.46 -5.67
N GLU A 159 -9.00 9.29 -4.69
CA GLU A 159 -9.27 9.65 -3.30
C GLU A 159 -8.50 10.89 -2.88
N GLN A 160 -9.20 11.84 -2.29
CA GLN A 160 -8.60 12.97 -1.60
C GLN A 160 -8.65 12.76 -0.10
N VAL A 161 -7.47 12.66 0.54
CA VAL A 161 -7.36 12.51 1.99
C VAL A 161 -7.14 13.87 2.63
N LYS A 162 -8.05 14.29 3.51
CA LYS A 162 -8.02 15.58 4.23
C LYS A 162 -7.62 15.41 5.69
N LYS A 163 -6.75 14.46 5.96
CA LYS A 163 -6.24 14.12 7.29
C LYS A 163 -4.75 13.83 7.22
N ASN A 164 -4.07 14.01 8.34
CA ASN A 164 -2.70 13.57 8.53
C ASN A 164 -2.65 12.59 9.69
N THR A 165 -1.73 11.65 9.64
CA THR A 165 -1.37 10.81 10.77
C THR A 165 -0.08 11.31 11.39
N ILE A 166 0.14 10.99 12.66
CA ILE A 166 1.34 11.40 13.39
C ILE A 166 2.00 10.13 13.92
N ALA A 167 3.27 9.94 13.57
CA ALA A 167 4.14 8.96 14.18
C ALA A 167 5.02 9.65 15.22
N THR A 168 5.27 8.99 16.33
CA THR A 168 6.14 9.50 17.40
C THR A 168 7.20 8.48 17.77
N GLY A 169 8.28 8.95 18.35
CA GLY A 169 9.30 8.01 18.80
C GLY A 169 10.47 8.70 19.50
N CYS A 170 11.44 7.89 19.84
CA CYS A 170 12.70 8.36 20.42
C CYS A 170 13.90 7.55 19.92
N CYS A 171 15.05 8.20 19.90
CA CYS A 171 16.32 7.60 19.56
C CYS A 171 17.29 7.78 20.71
N PHE A 172 17.98 6.71 21.10
CA PHE A 172 19.08 6.71 22.04
C PHE A 172 20.34 6.34 21.28
N ALA A 173 21.40 7.08 21.47
CA ALA A 173 22.72 6.76 20.97
C ALA A 173 23.75 6.76 22.11
N GLU A 174 24.56 5.71 22.18
CA GLU A 174 25.74 5.60 23.02
C GLU A 174 26.96 5.75 22.12
N VAL A 175 27.83 6.69 22.45
CA VAL A 175 29.00 7.03 21.65
C VAL A 175 30.26 7.10 22.50
N GLU A 176 31.39 6.71 21.92
CA GLU A 176 32.75 6.95 22.45
C GLU A 176 33.39 8.06 21.62
N VAL A 177 33.97 9.05 22.31
CA VAL A 177 34.60 10.19 21.64
C VAL A 177 36.09 10.26 22.03
N ASP A 178 36.98 10.14 21.02
CA ASP A 178 38.37 10.49 21.16
C ASP A 178 38.56 12.00 20.96
N ILE A 179 38.67 12.73 22.06
CA ILE A 179 38.81 14.19 22.06
C ILE A 179 40.07 14.66 21.34
N LYS A 180 41.15 13.89 21.41
CA LYS A 180 42.45 14.26 20.80
C LYS A 180 42.44 14.11 19.29
N LEU A 181 41.77 13.08 18.79
CA LEU A 181 41.68 12.78 17.37
C LEU A 181 40.39 13.32 16.73
N GLY A 182 39.43 13.82 17.52
CA GLY A 182 38.13 14.25 17.03
C GLY A 182 37.30 13.09 16.44
N LYS A 183 37.58 11.85 16.83
CA LYS A 183 36.87 10.68 16.30
C LYS A 183 35.71 10.27 17.17
N ILE A 184 34.61 9.95 16.54
CA ILE A 184 33.39 9.45 17.18
C ILE A 184 33.18 7.99 16.74
N LYS A 185 32.92 7.11 17.71
CA LYS A 185 32.52 5.73 17.50
C LYS A 185 31.15 5.54 18.11
N ILE A 186 30.20 5.10 17.31
CA ILE A 186 28.88 4.72 17.78
C ILE A 186 28.99 3.30 18.36
N LEU A 187 28.59 3.14 19.63
CA LEU A 187 28.58 1.88 20.33
C LEU A 187 27.22 1.19 20.22
N HIS A 188 26.14 1.92 20.49
CA HIS A 188 24.78 1.43 20.42
C HIS A 188 23.82 2.53 19.91
N ILE A 189 22.84 2.13 19.11
CA ILE A 189 21.69 2.96 18.75
C ILE A 189 20.40 2.16 18.99
N ILE A 190 19.45 2.76 19.67
CA ILE A 190 18.14 2.19 19.94
C ILE A 190 17.11 3.20 19.45
N ASN A 191 16.26 2.78 18.49
CA ASN A 191 15.10 3.51 18.05
C ASN A 191 13.81 2.86 18.54
N VAL A 192 12.91 3.68 19.05
CA VAL A 192 11.56 3.26 19.45
C VAL A 192 10.56 4.10 18.66
N HIS A 193 9.65 3.43 17.95
CA HIS A 193 8.65 4.07 17.11
C HIS A 193 7.24 3.66 17.52
N ASP A 194 6.34 4.62 17.59
CA ASP A 194 4.91 4.40 17.59
C ASP A 194 4.35 4.82 16.23
N SER A 195 4.09 3.81 15.39
CA SER A 195 3.53 3.97 14.04
C SER A 195 2.14 3.32 13.92
N GLY A 196 1.52 2.95 15.04
CA GLY A 196 0.26 2.23 15.07
C GLY A 196 0.38 0.79 14.57
N LYS A 197 -0.70 0.26 13.97
CA LYS A 197 -0.70 -1.10 13.41
C LYS A 197 0.15 -1.16 12.15
N LEU A 198 1.18 -2.00 12.16
CA LEU A 198 2.07 -2.20 11.02
C LEU A 198 1.41 -3.06 9.95
N LEU A 199 1.40 -2.58 8.71
CA LEU A 199 0.90 -3.33 7.55
C LEU A 199 1.84 -4.48 7.19
N ASN A 200 3.14 -4.20 7.23
CA ASN A 200 4.21 -5.17 7.05
C ASN A 200 5.32 -4.88 8.06
N PRO A 201 5.44 -5.67 9.16
CA PRO A 201 6.44 -5.42 10.19
C PRO A 201 7.88 -5.44 9.68
N GLN A 202 8.21 -6.36 8.77
CA GLN A 202 9.57 -6.48 8.22
C GLN A 202 9.94 -5.24 7.40
N LEU A 203 9.05 -4.77 6.52
CA LEU A 203 9.31 -3.56 5.72
C LEU A 203 9.35 -2.30 6.60
N ALA A 204 8.53 -2.23 7.64
CA ALA A 204 8.57 -1.12 8.60
C ALA A 204 9.91 -1.08 9.34
N GLU A 205 10.44 -2.22 9.80
CA GLU A 205 11.76 -2.32 10.42
C GLU A 205 12.87 -1.89 9.45
N MET A 206 12.81 -2.31 8.19
CA MET A 206 13.76 -1.91 7.15
C MET A 206 13.76 -0.38 6.93
N GLN A 207 12.59 0.27 6.98
CA GLN A 207 12.49 1.73 6.89
C GLN A 207 13.15 2.43 8.10
N VAL A 208 13.00 1.88 9.30
CA VAL A 208 13.68 2.40 10.50
C VAL A 208 15.20 2.24 10.38
N HIS A 209 15.70 1.10 9.94
CA HIS A 209 17.12 0.87 9.71
C HIS A 209 17.71 1.84 8.68
N GLY A 210 17.01 2.06 7.57
CA GLY A 210 17.42 3.04 6.55
C GLY A 210 17.50 4.46 7.12
N GLY A 211 16.48 4.89 7.87
CA GLY A 211 16.47 6.19 8.53
C GLY A 211 17.60 6.36 9.57
N MET A 212 17.88 5.30 10.34
CA MET A 212 19.02 5.30 11.28
C MET A 212 20.35 5.46 10.54
N SER A 213 20.55 4.75 9.44
CA SER A 213 21.76 4.83 8.62
C SER A 213 21.98 6.23 8.08
N MET A 214 20.94 6.86 7.55
CA MET A 214 21.00 8.27 7.12
C MET A 214 21.31 9.21 8.27
N GLY A 215 20.66 9.06 9.43
CA GLY A 215 20.93 9.87 10.62
C GLY A 215 22.37 9.76 11.11
N MET A 216 22.96 8.57 11.06
CA MET A 216 24.39 8.37 11.33
C MET A 216 25.27 9.11 10.32
N GLY A 217 24.95 9.01 9.02
CA GLY A 217 25.64 9.73 7.96
C GLY A 217 25.66 11.24 8.21
N TYR A 218 24.53 11.85 8.48
CA TYR A 218 24.42 13.27 8.84
C TYR A 218 25.28 13.65 10.05
N GLY A 219 25.38 12.77 11.05
CA GLY A 219 26.09 13.06 12.30
C GLY A 219 27.61 12.97 12.20
N ILE A 220 28.16 12.11 11.31
CA ILE A 220 29.57 11.75 11.37
C ILE A 220 30.33 11.76 10.04
N SER A 221 29.67 11.78 8.90
CA SER A 221 30.35 11.58 7.59
C SER A 221 29.88 12.52 6.48
N GLU A 222 28.69 13.11 6.58
CA GLU A 222 28.14 13.94 5.52
C GLU A 222 28.30 15.44 5.80
N GLN A 223 28.53 16.21 4.75
CA GLN A 223 28.61 17.65 4.81
C GLN A 223 28.00 18.25 3.56
N LEU A 224 27.05 19.18 3.73
CA LEU A 224 26.54 20.01 2.65
C LEU A 224 27.44 21.24 2.49
N ILE A 225 28.16 21.32 1.37
CA ILE A 225 29.01 22.46 1.03
C ILE A 225 28.18 23.41 0.16
N LEU A 226 28.01 24.64 0.62
CA LEU A 226 27.29 25.70 -0.10
C LEU A 226 28.28 26.75 -0.56
N ASP A 227 28.11 27.24 -1.79
CA ASP A 227 28.82 28.42 -2.30
C ASP A 227 28.20 29.70 -1.74
N GLU A 228 29.01 30.78 -1.61
CA GLU A 228 28.56 32.10 -1.14
C GLU A 228 27.78 32.88 -2.23
N LYS A 229 26.99 32.23 -3.07
CA LYS A 229 26.21 32.88 -4.13
C LYS A 229 24.73 32.98 -3.77
#